data_7b2ccc99a4234395a9f9f7ac408310e4
#
_entry.id   7b2ccc99a4234395a9f9f7ac408310e4
#
_cell.length_a   1.000
_cell.length_b   1.000
_cell.length_c   1.000
_cell.angle_alpha   90.00
_cell.angle_beta   90.00
_cell.angle_gamma   90.00
#
_symmetry.space_group_name_H-M   'P 1'
#
loop_
_entity.id
_entity.type
_entity.pdbx_description
1 polymer ?
#
loop_
_entity_poly.entity_id
_entity_poly.type
_entity_poly.pdbx_seq_one_letter_code
_entity_poly.pdbx_strand_id
1 'polypeptide(L)'
;GVRVVLPHAPRRAVTINGGMVMPAWYDILAPDFSRGQDDAGIRRSEQQLRALIQREIDAGIPAGNILLAGFSQGGAIVLHAGLRYPQPLAGILALSTYLPLADLLATEQVAANHSIPIMLAHGTRDPVVPLSLAENSRERLLQQGYQVDWYSYPMQHALCPEELADIRNWLLQRLAPATGQATACTGLLS
;
A
#
# COMPACT_ATOMS: atom_id res chain seq x y z
N GLY A 1 17.80 -12.37 -1.40
CA GLY A 1 16.50 -12.84 -1.91
C GLY A 1 15.36 -11.98 -1.35
N VAL A 2 14.17 -12.04 -1.94
CA VAL A 2 12.96 -11.39 -1.47
C VAL A 2 12.02 -12.45 -0.91
N ARG A 3 11.48 -12.22 0.30
CA ARG A 3 10.42 -13.02 0.89
C ARG A 3 9.07 -12.33 0.62
N VAL A 4 8.09 -13.07 0.15
CA VAL A 4 6.74 -12.57 -0.10
C VAL A 4 5.77 -13.23 0.88
N VAL A 5 4.92 -12.43 1.54
CA VAL A 5 3.86 -12.88 2.43
C VAL A 5 2.52 -12.48 1.82
N LEU A 6 1.66 -13.45 1.52
CA LEU A 6 0.34 -13.27 0.90
C LEU A 6 -0.75 -13.71 1.89
N PRO A 7 -1.26 -12.81 2.73
CA PRO A 7 -2.31 -13.15 3.68
C PRO A 7 -3.67 -13.32 2.99
N HIS A 8 -4.48 -14.23 3.49
CA HIS A 8 -5.89 -14.34 3.08
C HIS A 8 -6.73 -13.32 3.84
N ALA A 9 -7.64 -12.65 3.13
CA ALA A 9 -8.65 -11.81 3.76
C ALA A 9 -9.62 -12.68 4.57
N PRO A 10 -10.11 -12.21 5.73
CA PRO A 10 -11.11 -12.93 6.50
C PRO A 10 -12.44 -13.02 5.76
N ARG A 11 -13.20 -14.09 6.00
CA ARG A 11 -14.56 -14.22 5.45
C ARG A 11 -15.53 -13.34 6.26
N ARG A 12 -16.29 -12.52 5.55
CA ARG A 12 -17.30 -11.62 6.13
C ARG A 12 -18.45 -11.37 5.16
N ALA A 13 -19.59 -10.93 5.68
CA ALA A 13 -20.66 -10.41 4.85
C ALA A 13 -20.21 -9.11 4.17
N VAL A 14 -20.50 -8.96 2.89
CA VAL A 14 -20.20 -7.75 2.08
C VAL A 14 -21.52 -7.15 1.62
N THR A 15 -21.83 -5.96 2.11
CA THR A 15 -23.12 -5.28 1.95
C THR A 15 -23.45 -5.03 0.48
N ILE A 16 -22.51 -4.50 -0.31
CA ILE A 16 -22.71 -4.24 -1.74
C ILE A 16 -23.06 -5.51 -2.54
N ASN A 17 -22.65 -6.68 -2.06
CA ASN A 17 -22.95 -7.98 -2.66
C ASN A 17 -24.15 -8.67 -1.99
N GLY A 18 -25.13 -7.91 -1.49
CA GLY A 18 -26.33 -8.44 -0.85
C GLY A 18 -26.07 -9.18 0.46
N GLY A 19 -24.98 -8.86 1.16
CA GLY A 19 -24.59 -9.54 2.40
C GLY A 19 -23.94 -10.92 2.20
N MET A 20 -23.56 -11.26 0.99
CA MET A 20 -22.87 -12.52 0.71
C MET A 20 -21.56 -12.63 1.51
N VAL A 21 -21.32 -13.78 2.14
CA VAL A 21 -20.11 -14.06 2.91
C VAL A 21 -18.98 -14.46 1.99
N MET A 22 -17.97 -13.60 1.89
CA MET A 22 -16.81 -13.79 1.00
C MET A 22 -15.54 -13.25 1.65
N PRO A 23 -14.32 -13.59 1.15
CA PRO A 23 -13.10 -12.98 1.61
C PRO A 23 -13.12 -11.47 1.34
N ALA A 24 -12.98 -10.64 2.38
CA ALA A 24 -12.90 -9.19 2.26
C ALA A 24 -12.18 -8.58 3.46
N TRP A 25 -11.36 -7.57 3.21
CA TRP A 25 -10.62 -6.85 4.26
C TRP A 25 -11.56 -5.98 5.11
N TYR A 26 -12.58 -5.38 4.50
CA TYR A 26 -13.59 -4.56 5.17
C TYR A 26 -14.90 -4.62 4.37
N ASP A 27 -16.00 -4.16 4.94
CA ASP A 27 -17.27 -4.10 4.24
C ASP A 27 -17.33 -2.92 3.27
N ILE A 28 -17.92 -3.14 2.11
CA ILE A 28 -18.24 -2.08 1.15
C ILE A 28 -19.71 -1.77 1.27
N LEU A 29 -20.02 -0.61 1.86
CA LEU A 29 -21.40 -0.19 2.17
C LEU A 29 -22.14 0.35 0.95
N ALA A 30 -21.43 1.04 0.05
CA ALA A 30 -21.92 1.54 -1.23
C ALA A 30 -20.75 1.75 -2.20
N PRO A 31 -20.99 1.64 -3.53
CA PRO A 31 -19.92 1.78 -4.53
C PRO A 31 -19.30 3.18 -4.60
N ASP A 32 -20.09 4.19 -4.29
CA ASP A 32 -19.74 5.61 -4.32
C ASP A 32 -19.39 6.19 -2.94
N PHE A 33 -19.30 5.33 -1.92
CA PHE A 33 -19.10 5.69 -0.51
C PHE A 33 -20.16 6.64 0.09
N SER A 34 -21.31 6.85 -0.58
CA SER A 34 -22.41 7.69 -0.09
C SER A 34 -22.95 7.28 1.29
N ARG A 35 -22.76 6.02 1.68
CA ARG A 35 -23.09 5.48 3.01
C ARG A 35 -21.92 5.49 3.99
N GLY A 36 -20.83 6.20 3.67
CA GLY A 36 -19.59 6.17 4.45
C GLY A 36 -18.76 4.92 4.23
N GLN A 37 -17.76 4.72 5.08
CA GLN A 37 -16.82 3.60 5.00
C GLN A 37 -16.92 2.75 6.27
N ASP A 38 -16.59 1.46 6.18
CA ASP A 38 -16.49 0.55 7.33
C ASP A 38 -15.20 0.83 8.12
N ASP A 39 -15.18 1.94 8.87
CA ASP A 39 -14.03 2.36 9.69
C ASP A 39 -13.55 1.21 10.59
N ALA A 40 -14.47 0.57 11.31
CA ALA A 40 -14.12 -0.52 12.20
C ALA A 40 -13.50 -1.72 11.45
N GLY A 41 -13.97 -2.05 10.25
CA GLY A 41 -13.40 -3.10 9.41
C GLY A 41 -12.03 -2.75 8.87
N ILE A 42 -11.83 -1.50 8.42
CA ILE A 42 -10.56 -0.99 7.94
C ILE A 42 -9.52 -1.07 9.07
N ARG A 43 -9.86 -0.59 10.28
CA ARG A 43 -8.94 -0.63 11.44
C ARG A 43 -8.62 -2.05 11.92
N ARG A 44 -9.59 -2.98 11.88
CA ARG A 44 -9.30 -4.40 12.15
C ARG A 44 -8.30 -4.98 11.16
N SER A 45 -8.45 -4.66 9.88
CA SER A 45 -7.53 -5.13 8.84
C SER A 45 -6.15 -4.47 8.94
N GLU A 46 -6.09 -3.19 9.33
CA GLU A 46 -4.83 -2.53 9.70
C GLU A 46 -4.11 -3.28 10.82
N GLN A 47 -4.82 -3.64 11.90
CA GLN A 47 -4.22 -4.38 13.02
C GLN A 47 -3.67 -5.75 12.58
N GLN A 48 -4.39 -6.46 11.69
CA GLN A 48 -3.90 -7.72 11.12
C GLN A 48 -2.62 -7.51 10.30
N LEU A 49 -2.56 -6.46 9.47
CA LEU A 49 -1.37 -6.14 8.70
C LEU A 49 -0.21 -5.74 9.62
N ARG A 50 -0.46 -4.93 10.65
CA ARG A 50 0.56 -4.57 11.66
C ARG A 50 1.13 -5.82 12.36
N ALA A 51 0.30 -6.80 12.70
CA ALA A 51 0.75 -8.06 13.29
C ALA A 51 1.63 -8.88 12.32
N LEU A 52 1.32 -8.85 11.02
CA LEU A 52 2.17 -9.49 10.00
C LEU A 52 3.52 -8.79 9.87
N ILE A 53 3.55 -7.46 9.83
CA ILE A 53 4.79 -6.67 9.80
C ILE A 53 5.63 -6.98 11.05
N GLN A 54 5.01 -6.96 12.24
CA GLN A 54 5.72 -7.24 13.50
C GLN A 54 6.34 -8.64 13.50
N ARG A 55 5.62 -9.65 13.00
CA ARG A 55 6.15 -11.01 12.87
C ARG A 55 7.41 -11.08 11.98
N GLU A 56 7.46 -10.32 10.90
CA GLU A 56 8.66 -10.25 10.05
C GLU A 56 9.81 -9.52 10.75
N ILE A 57 9.50 -8.46 11.53
CA ILE A 57 10.49 -7.77 12.35
C ILE A 57 11.06 -8.70 13.42
N ASP A 58 10.20 -9.44 14.12
CA ASP A 58 10.61 -10.41 15.14
C ASP A 58 11.45 -11.56 14.54
N ALA A 59 11.23 -11.87 13.26
CA ALA A 59 12.05 -12.82 12.50
C ALA A 59 13.39 -12.22 11.99
N GLY A 60 13.69 -10.96 12.34
CA GLY A 60 14.96 -10.31 12.05
C GLY A 60 14.98 -9.46 10.78
N ILE A 61 13.83 -9.18 10.15
CA ILE A 61 13.73 -8.28 9.00
C ILE A 61 13.54 -6.84 9.51
N PRO A 62 14.47 -5.90 9.27
CA PRO A 62 14.27 -4.49 9.63
C PRO A 62 13.01 -3.92 8.98
N ALA A 63 12.25 -3.08 9.70
CA ALA A 63 11.03 -2.45 9.18
C ALA A 63 11.31 -1.70 7.86
N GLY A 64 12.43 -0.99 7.76
CA GLY A 64 12.86 -0.30 6.54
C GLY A 64 13.14 -1.20 5.33
N ASN A 65 13.13 -2.53 5.50
CA ASN A 65 13.24 -3.50 4.41
C ASN A 65 11.88 -4.17 4.09
N ILE A 66 10.79 -3.73 4.75
CA ILE A 66 9.45 -4.26 4.52
C ILE A 66 8.69 -3.29 3.62
N LEU A 67 8.25 -3.78 2.46
CA LEU A 67 7.42 -3.07 1.51
C LEU A 67 6.00 -3.62 1.57
N LEU A 68 5.02 -2.73 1.58
CA LEU A 68 3.62 -3.10 1.55
C LEU A 68 3.09 -3.00 0.11
N ALA A 69 2.43 -4.05 -0.35
CA ALA A 69 1.82 -4.08 -1.68
C ALA A 69 0.37 -4.56 -1.60
N GLY A 70 -0.52 -3.94 -2.37
CA GLY A 70 -1.92 -4.34 -2.39
C GLY A 70 -2.65 -3.89 -3.64
N PHE A 71 -3.62 -4.71 -4.05
CA PHE A 71 -4.54 -4.45 -5.16
C PHE A 71 -5.95 -4.24 -4.59
N SER A 72 -6.70 -3.29 -5.12
CA SER A 72 -8.09 -3.02 -4.75
C SER A 72 -8.25 -2.80 -3.24
N GLN A 73 -9.08 -3.57 -2.53
CA GLN A 73 -9.18 -3.50 -1.06
C GLN A 73 -7.85 -3.68 -0.33
N GLY A 74 -6.98 -4.57 -0.83
CA GLY A 74 -5.64 -4.75 -0.28
C GLY A 74 -4.79 -3.49 -0.41
N GLY A 75 -4.91 -2.78 -1.54
CA GLY A 75 -4.28 -1.47 -1.77
C GLY A 75 -4.75 -0.41 -0.78
N ALA A 76 -6.06 -0.37 -0.50
CA ALA A 76 -6.62 0.55 0.50
C ALA A 76 -6.04 0.28 1.90
N ILE A 77 -5.95 -1.00 2.31
CA ILE A 77 -5.39 -1.36 3.62
C ILE A 77 -3.90 -1.06 3.72
N VAL A 78 -3.08 -1.31 2.68
CA VAL A 78 -1.65 -1.00 2.74
C VAL A 78 -1.38 0.51 2.78
N LEU A 79 -2.19 1.33 2.09
CA LEU A 79 -2.15 2.79 2.22
C LEU A 79 -2.51 3.21 3.64
N HIS A 80 -3.66 2.74 4.15
CA HIS A 80 -4.13 3.11 5.49
C HIS A 80 -3.10 2.75 6.57
N ALA A 81 -2.63 1.52 6.57
CA ALA A 81 -1.70 1.01 7.58
C ALA A 81 -0.29 1.59 7.45
N GLY A 82 0.23 1.69 6.23
CA GLY A 82 1.61 2.14 5.99
C GLY A 82 1.84 3.59 6.41
N LEU A 83 0.87 4.48 6.13
CA LEU A 83 0.94 5.89 6.52
C LEU A 83 0.81 6.11 8.04
N ARG A 84 0.30 5.11 8.77
CA ARG A 84 0.09 5.12 10.23
C ARG A 84 1.03 4.18 10.99
N TYR A 85 1.96 3.50 10.29
CA TYR A 85 2.87 2.56 10.94
C TYR A 85 3.99 3.30 11.68
N PRO A 86 4.32 2.94 12.95
CA PRO A 86 5.20 3.74 13.81
C PRO A 86 6.69 3.65 13.46
N GLN A 87 7.10 2.73 12.58
CA GLN A 87 8.48 2.60 12.11
C GLN A 87 8.57 2.87 10.61
N PRO A 88 9.72 3.38 10.10
CA PRO A 88 9.87 3.64 8.67
C PRO A 88 9.82 2.32 7.88
N LEU A 89 8.99 2.30 6.81
CA LEU A 89 8.86 1.18 5.88
C LEU A 89 9.57 1.48 4.56
N ALA A 90 9.87 0.43 3.78
CA ALA A 90 10.57 0.54 2.50
C ALA A 90 9.73 1.24 1.41
N GLY A 91 8.40 1.12 1.45
CA GLY A 91 7.51 1.73 0.48
C GLY A 91 6.10 1.14 0.50
N ILE A 92 5.20 1.80 -0.23
CA ILE A 92 3.82 1.36 -0.44
C ILE A 92 3.56 1.27 -1.94
N LEU A 93 3.12 0.11 -2.40
CA LEU A 93 2.64 -0.16 -3.75
C LEU A 93 1.13 -0.39 -3.70
N ALA A 94 0.35 0.56 -4.20
CA ALA A 94 -1.11 0.52 -4.13
C ALA A 94 -1.72 0.58 -5.53
N LEU A 95 -2.39 -0.51 -5.94
CA LEU A 95 -2.85 -0.76 -7.29
C LEU A 95 -4.38 -0.77 -7.36
N SER A 96 -4.96 -0.07 -8.33
CA SER A 96 -6.40 -0.02 -8.60
C SER A 96 -7.23 0.20 -7.34
N THR A 97 -6.90 1.24 -6.57
CA THR A 97 -7.39 1.47 -5.21
C THR A 97 -7.60 2.96 -4.89
N TYR A 98 -7.94 3.23 -3.65
CA TYR A 98 -8.15 4.56 -3.10
C TYR A 98 -7.63 4.64 -1.67
N LEU A 99 -7.45 5.85 -1.14
CA LEU A 99 -7.08 6.12 0.25
C LEU A 99 -8.33 6.08 1.15
N PRO A 100 -8.50 5.04 1.98
CA PRO A 100 -9.63 4.98 2.89
C PRO A 100 -9.43 5.93 4.07
N LEU A 101 -10.54 6.44 4.63
CA LEU A 101 -10.54 7.37 5.77
C LEU A 101 -9.59 8.57 5.55
N ALA A 102 -9.59 9.11 4.33
CA ALA A 102 -8.67 10.15 3.90
C ALA A 102 -8.74 11.42 4.75
N ASP A 103 -9.93 11.77 5.26
CA ASP A 103 -10.12 12.96 6.10
C ASP A 103 -9.45 12.84 7.48
N LEU A 104 -9.17 11.62 7.93
CA LEU A 104 -8.47 11.36 9.20
C LEU A 104 -6.94 11.32 9.02
N LEU A 105 -6.43 11.33 7.79
CA LEU A 105 -4.99 11.18 7.54
C LEU A 105 -4.18 12.27 8.23
N ALA A 106 -4.60 13.52 8.14
CA ALA A 106 -3.87 14.66 8.72
C ALA A 106 -3.64 14.53 10.24
N THR A 107 -4.55 13.87 10.94
CA THR A 107 -4.47 13.69 12.41
C THR A 107 -3.86 12.36 12.82
N GLU A 108 -3.84 11.37 11.92
CA GLU A 108 -3.43 10.00 12.24
C GLU A 108 -2.10 9.58 11.59
N GLN A 109 -1.62 10.36 10.61
CA GLN A 109 -0.32 10.07 9.98
C GLN A 109 0.83 10.15 10.99
N VAL A 110 1.87 9.35 10.78
CA VAL A 110 3.03 9.33 11.66
C VAL A 110 4.29 9.85 10.94
N ALA A 111 5.12 10.59 11.66
CA ALA A 111 6.35 11.19 11.12
C ALA A 111 7.31 10.16 10.52
N ALA A 112 7.35 8.93 11.06
CA ALA A 112 8.23 7.87 10.61
C ALA A 112 8.08 7.53 9.12
N ASN A 113 6.87 7.68 8.56
CA ASN A 113 6.55 7.38 7.16
C ASN A 113 6.15 8.62 6.34
N HIS A 114 6.49 9.82 6.79
CA HIS A 114 6.17 11.04 6.04
C HIS A 114 6.90 11.12 4.68
N SER A 115 8.05 10.51 4.57
CA SER A 115 8.84 10.42 3.33
C SER A 115 8.79 9.04 2.67
N ILE A 116 7.82 8.19 3.05
CA ILE A 116 7.72 6.85 2.49
C ILE A 116 7.47 6.91 0.97
N PRO A 117 8.21 6.16 0.14
CA PRO A 117 7.92 6.08 -1.27
C PRO A 117 6.55 5.43 -1.51
N ILE A 118 5.70 6.07 -2.31
CA ILE A 118 4.37 5.57 -2.66
C ILE A 118 4.25 5.47 -4.16
N MET A 119 3.91 4.28 -4.66
CA MET A 119 3.47 4.10 -6.04
C MET A 119 1.96 3.88 -6.05
N LEU A 120 1.24 4.72 -6.78
CA LEU A 120 -0.17 4.54 -7.12
C LEU A 120 -0.28 4.23 -8.61
N ALA A 121 -0.94 3.13 -8.96
CA ALA A 121 -1.21 2.77 -10.35
C ALA A 121 -2.70 2.40 -10.54
N HIS A 122 -3.31 2.83 -11.65
CA HIS A 122 -4.75 2.70 -11.85
C HIS A 122 -5.16 2.53 -13.32
N GLY A 123 -6.24 1.78 -13.54
CA GLY A 123 -6.86 1.63 -14.85
C GLY A 123 -7.77 2.82 -15.19
N THR A 124 -7.56 3.47 -16.35
CA THR A 124 -8.39 4.62 -16.76
C THR A 124 -9.83 4.24 -17.11
N ARG A 125 -10.11 2.93 -17.27
CA ARG A 125 -11.43 2.37 -17.57
C ARG A 125 -11.92 1.42 -16.46
N ASP A 126 -11.45 1.61 -15.24
CA ASP A 126 -11.80 0.77 -14.09
C ASP A 126 -13.28 0.99 -13.71
N PRO A 127 -14.14 -0.05 -13.84
CA PRO A 127 -15.56 0.05 -13.51
C PRO A 127 -15.85 -0.28 -12.03
N VAL A 128 -14.85 -0.78 -11.28
CA VAL A 128 -15.00 -1.22 -9.88
C VAL A 128 -14.58 -0.13 -8.92
N VAL A 129 -13.39 0.44 -9.14
CA VAL A 129 -12.88 1.60 -8.40
C VAL A 129 -12.73 2.73 -9.42
N PRO A 130 -13.65 3.70 -9.49
CA PRO A 130 -13.56 4.81 -10.42
C PRO A 130 -12.22 5.53 -10.33
N LEU A 131 -11.65 5.90 -11.49
CA LEU A 131 -10.37 6.61 -11.57
C LEU A 131 -10.34 7.87 -10.68
N SER A 132 -11.45 8.59 -10.61
CA SER A 132 -11.59 9.80 -9.78
C SER A 132 -11.31 9.56 -8.30
N LEU A 133 -11.60 8.37 -7.76
CA LEU A 133 -11.26 8.03 -6.37
C LEU A 133 -9.75 7.89 -6.16
N ALA A 134 -9.04 7.34 -7.15
CA ALA A 134 -7.59 7.22 -7.09
C ALA A 134 -6.91 8.59 -7.28
N GLU A 135 -7.42 9.42 -8.19
CA GLU A 135 -6.97 10.80 -8.40
C GLU A 135 -7.17 11.65 -7.13
N ASN A 136 -8.36 11.61 -6.52
CA ASN A 136 -8.63 12.27 -5.25
C ASN A 136 -7.70 11.77 -4.13
N SER A 137 -7.40 10.47 -4.11
CA SER A 137 -6.47 9.88 -3.13
C SER A 137 -5.06 10.42 -3.31
N ARG A 138 -4.59 10.50 -4.56
CA ARG A 138 -3.31 11.13 -4.91
C ARG A 138 -3.26 12.59 -4.45
N GLU A 139 -4.29 13.37 -4.76
CA GLU A 139 -4.36 14.78 -4.36
C GLU A 139 -4.30 14.94 -2.84
N ARG A 140 -5.04 14.12 -2.09
CA ARG A 140 -5.01 14.12 -0.62
C ARG A 140 -3.62 13.80 -0.08
N LEU A 141 -2.92 12.81 -0.65
CA LEU A 141 -1.55 12.47 -0.27
C LEU A 141 -0.59 13.64 -0.55
N LEU A 142 -0.66 14.26 -1.72
CA LEU A 142 0.15 15.43 -2.08
C LEU A 142 -0.11 16.62 -1.16
N GLN A 143 -1.37 16.89 -0.79
CA GLN A 143 -1.74 17.93 0.17
C GLN A 143 -1.15 17.69 1.57
N GLN A 144 -0.93 16.43 1.95
CA GLN A 144 -0.27 16.05 3.21
C GLN A 144 1.26 15.97 3.08
N GLY A 145 1.82 16.37 1.93
CA GLY A 145 3.28 16.44 1.73
C GLY A 145 3.93 15.13 1.27
N TYR A 146 3.16 14.08 0.99
CA TYR A 146 3.72 12.84 0.44
C TYR A 146 4.13 12.99 -1.01
N GLN A 147 5.20 12.28 -1.40
CA GLN A 147 5.57 12.11 -2.80
C GLN A 147 4.92 10.84 -3.34
N VAL A 148 4.27 10.96 -4.52
CA VAL A 148 3.54 9.85 -5.13
C VAL A 148 3.99 9.66 -6.56
N ASP A 149 4.54 8.49 -6.85
CA ASP A 149 4.79 8.02 -8.21
C ASP A 149 3.45 7.54 -8.79
N TRP A 150 2.88 8.33 -9.70
CA TRP A 150 1.56 8.09 -10.28
C TRP A 150 1.65 7.51 -11.67
N TYR A 151 0.91 6.39 -11.89
CA TYR A 151 0.79 5.73 -13.18
C TYR A 151 -0.66 5.46 -13.52
N SER A 152 -1.02 5.62 -14.79
CA SER A 152 -2.34 5.23 -15.27
C SER A 152 -2.25 4.50 -16.62
N TYR A 153 -3.11 3.50 -16.82
CA TYR A 153 -3.07 2.61 -17.97
C TYR A 153 -4.45 2.46 -18.59
N PRO A 154 -4.56 2.24 -19.92
CA PRO A 154 -5.85 2.08 -20.60
C PRO A 154 -6.46 0.69 -20.36
N MET A 155 -6.60 0.30 -19.09
CA MET A 155 -7.13 -0.98 -18.63
C MET A 155 -8.33 -0.79 -17.69
N GLN A 156 -9.02 -1.91 -17.42
CA GLN A 156 -10.09 -2.00 -16.42
C GLN A 156 -9.52 -2.30 -15.02
N HIS A 157 -10.31 -2.94 -14.13
CA HIS A 157 -9.89 -3.38 -12.79
C HIS A 157 -9.00 -4.63 -12.88
N ALA A 158 -7.79 -4.46 -13.37
CA ALA A 158 -6.85 -5.55 -13.70
C ALA A 158 -5.41 -5.03 -13.63
N LEU A 159 -4.46 -5.86 -14.03
CA LEU A 159 -3.06 -5.52 -14.28
C LEU A 159 -2.77 -5.66 -15.77
N CYS A 160 -1.87 -4.83 -16.31
CA CYS A 160 -1.38 -4.96 -17.68
C CYS A 160 0.15 -5.16 -17.71
N PRO A 161 0.72 -5.63 -18.83
CA PRO A 161 2.16 -5.87 -18.94
C PRO A 161 3.01 -4.63 -18.69
N GLU A 162 2.55 -3.46 -19.12
CA GLU A 162 3.23 -2.17 -18.94
C GLU A 162 3.29 -1.81 -17.46
N GLU A 163 2.18 -1.96 -16.74
CA GLU A 163 2.13 -1.75 -15.28
C GLU A 163 3.08 -2.71 -14.53
N LEU A 164 3.12 -3.98 -14.92
CA LEU A 164 4.02 -4.96 -14.32
C LEU A 164 5.49 -4.59 -14.54
N ALA A 165 5.84 -4.04 -15.71
CA ALA A 165 7.19 -3.54 -15.99
C ALA A 165 7.55 -2.35 -15.11
N ASP A 166 6.64 -1.39 -14.93
CA ASP A 166 6.84 -0.23 -14.08
C ASP A 166 6.94 -0.62 -12.60
N ILE A 167 6.07 -1.53 -12.13
CA ILE A 167 6.14 -2.11 -10.78
C ILE A 167 7.51 -2.77 -10.55
N ARG A 168 7.96 -3.60 -11.50
CA ARG A 168 9.28 -4.23 -11.40
C ARG A 168 10.40 -3.21 -11.26
N ASN A 169 10.39 -2.18 -12.09
CA ASN A 169 11.43 -1.13 -12.07
C ASN A 169 11.38 -0.35 -10.75
N TRP A 170 10.18 -0.01 -10.28
CA TRP A 170 9.99 0.69 -9.02
C TRP A 170 10.47 -0.15 -7.82
N LEU A 171 10.14 -1.46 -7.78
CA LEU A 171 10.58 -2.38 -6.73
C LEU A 171 12.10 -2.56 -6.71
N LEU A 172 12.74 -2.67 -7.88
CA LEU A 172 14.20 -2.81 -7.96
C LEU A 172 14.94 -1.61 -7.36
N GLN A 173 14.40 -0.40 -7.51
CA GLN A 173 14.98 0.80 -6.90
C GLN A 173 14.85 0.81 -5.35
N ARG A 174 13.85 0.15 -4.79
CA ARG A 174 13.52 0.14 -3.35
C ARG A 174 14.09 -1.07 -2.61
N LEU A 175 14.22 -2.21 -3.31
CA LEU A 175 14.70 -3.48 -2.76
C LEU A 175 16.15 -3.78 -3.16
N ALA A 176 16.83 -2.88 -3.88
CA ALA A 176 18.25 -3.02 -4.13
C ALA A 176 18.99 -3.05 -2.78
N PRO A 177 19.94 -4.00 -2.57
CA PRO A 177 20.77 -3.94 -1.38
C PRO A 177 21.45 -2.57 -1.35
N ALA A 178 21.45 -1.90 -0.18
CA ALA A 178 22.23 -0.70 0.02
C ALA A 178 23.67 -1.04 -0.45
N THR A 179 24.13 -0.34 -1.48
CA THR A 179 25.50 -0.52 -1.98
C THR A 179 26.43 -0.20 -0.82
N GLY A 180 26.98 -1.26 -0.21
CA GLY A 180 27.89 -1.16 0.91
C GLY A 180 29.02 -0.23 0.51
N GLN A 181 29.35 0.70 1.38
CA GLN A 181 30.63 1.38 1.38
C GLN A 181 31.72 0.31 1.17
N ALA A 182 32.30 0.33 -0.01
CA ALA A 182 33.54 -0.37 -0.23
C ALA A 182 34.55 0.27 0.72
N THR A 183 34.83 -0.38 1.84
CA THR A 183 36.00 -0.09 2.67
C THR A 183 37.19 -0.35 1.79
N ALA A 184 37.77 0.74 1.27
CA ALA A 184 39.07 0.70 0.64
C ALA A 184 40.08 0.23 1.70
N CYS A 185 40.42 -1.04 1.67
CA CYS A 185 41.59 -1.55 2.34
C CYS A 185 42.83 -0.99 1.60
N THR A 186 43.33 0.13 2.05
CA THR A 186 44.67 0.60 1.71
C THR A 186 45.68 -0.28 2.47
N GLY A 187 46.13 -1.35 1.83
CA GLY A 187 47.26 -2.11 2.29
C GLY A 187 48.54 -1.27 2.14
N LEU A 188 49.10 -0.81 3.24
CA LEU A 188 50.47 -0.37 3.34
C LEU A 188 51.36 -1.60 3.31
N LEU A 189 52.11 -1.77 2.23
CA LEU A 189 53.33 -2.61 2.17
C LEU A 189 54.48 -1.77 2.63
N SER A 190 55.13 -2.16 3.64
CA SER A 190 56.55 -1.89 3.99
C SER A 190 57.23 -3.19 4.31
#